data_4aa4fbaacec27cc0dd86eec6e1f89107
#
_entry.id   4aa4fbaacec27cc0dd86eec6e1f89107
#
_cell.length_a   1.000
_cell.length_b   1.000
_cell.length_c   1.000
_cell.angle_alpha   90.00
_cell.angle_beta   90.00
_cell.angle_gamma   90.00
#
_symmetry.space_group_name_H-M   'P 1'
#
loop_
_entity.id
_entity.type
_entity.pdbx_description
1 polymer ?
#
loop_
_entity_poly.entity_id
_entity_poly.type
_entity_poly.pdbx_seq_one_letter_code
_entity_poly.pdbx_strand_id
1 'polypeptide(L)'
;MNIQRLLICICVVLTAAISATAQSKVWSTEQAQKWGKENPWYCGVNYIPATAINYTAMWDKTSFSPEVIEKEMKLMKSLGMNCARIVMQYAVYEEDPAYFIRTLDRFLSICDKYGVKVMPIFFDDCAFSVNTDPTVGKQPEPLEGWYAWVWSPSPGYSMVVDERTHGKLESM
;
A
#
# COMPACT_ATOMS: atom_id res chain seq x y z
N MET A 1 9.72 43.77 32.06
CA MET A 1 8.99 43.01 31.04
C MET A 1 7.95 42.17 31.74
N ASN A 2 6.65 42.30 31.37
CA ASN A 2 5.58 41.65 32.14
C ASN A 2 5.58 40.13 31.83
N ILE A 3 5.50 39.29 32.89
CA ILE A 3 5.54 37.82 32.83
C ILE A 3 4.58 37.27 31.75
N GLN A 4 3.40 37.85 31.59
CA GLN A 4 2.44 37.48 30.56
C GLN A 4 3.00 37.65 29.11
N ARG A 5 3.72 38.75 28.85
CA ARG A 5 4.35 38.98 27.54
C ARG A 5 5.48 38.01 27.28
N LEU A 6 6.23 37.62 28.29
CA LEU A 6 7.29 36.62 28.19
C LEU A 6 6.70 35.24 27.86
N LEU A 7 5.63 34.82 28.55
CA LEU A 7 4.94 33.56 28.29
C LEU A 7 4.36 33.50 26.90
N ILE A 8 3.74 34.58 26.39
CA ILE A 8 3.21 34.66 25.04
C ILE A 8 4.33 34.53 24.00
N CYS A 9 5.46 35.20 24.19
CA CYS A 9 6.61 35.07 23.29
C CYS A 9 7.18 33.65 23.27
N ILE A 10 7.26 32.97 24.43
CA ILE A 10 7.73 31.59 24.52
C ILE A 10 6.76 30.64 23.80
N CYS A 11 5.45 30.82 23.96
CA CYS A 11 4.46 30.01 23.25
C CYS A 11 4.52 30.20 21.73
N VAL A 12 4.68 31.44 21.26
CA VAL A 12 4.80 31.73 19.80
C VAL A 12 6.08 31.12 19.22
N VAL A 13 7.19 31.17 19.95
CA VAL A 13 8.46 30.55 19.50
C VAL A 13 8.36 29.03 19.48
N LEU A 14 7.70 28.42 20.48
CA LEU A 14 7.47 26.97 20.51
C LEU A 14 6.54 26.49 19.40
N THR A 15 5.46 27.23 19.09
CA THR A 15 4.57 26.87 17.96
C THR A 15 5.24 27.04 16.61
N ALA A 16 6.08 28.07 16.43
CA ALA A 16 6.85 28.25 15.19
C ALA A 16 7.92 27.14 14.99
N ALA A 17 8.52 26.64 16.08
CA ALA A 17 9.49 25.54 16.02
C ALA A 17 8.84 24.19 15.64
N ILE A 18 7.58 23.94 16.05
CA ILE A 18 6.85 22.72 15.71
C ILE A 18 6.43 22.71 14.23
N SER A 19 6.11 23.88 13.65
CA SER A 19 5.73 24.00 12.23
C SER A 19 6.90 23.81 11.26
N ALA A 20 8.14 23.95 11.72
CA ALA A 20 9.34 23.84 10.87
C ALA A 20 9.79 22.40 10.59
N THR A 21 9.21 21.39 11.26
CA THR A 21 9.64 19.99 11.14
C THR A 21 8.85 19.17 10.11
N ALA A 22 7.80 19.72 9.51
CA ALA A 22 6.93 19.03 8.56
C ALA A 22 7.36 19.17 7.09
N GLN A 23 8.46 19.84 6.80
CA GLN A 23 8.96 19.93 5.43
C GLN A 23 9.79 18.67 5.12
N SER A 24 9.19 17.70 4.40
CA SER A 24 9.92 16.55 3.89
C SER A 24 11.11 17.06 3.07
N LYS A 25 12.34 16.85 3.59
CA LYS A 25 13.55 17.23 2.86
C LYS A 25 13.60 16.43 1.56
N VAL A 26 13.45 17.09 0.46
CA VAL A 26 13.79 16.50 -0.85
C VAL A 26 15.25 16.02 -0.77
N TRP A 27 15.50 14.82 -1.21
CA TRP A 27 16.86 14.28 -1.23
C TRP A 27 17.76 15.15 -2.08
N SER A 28 18.98 15.39 -1.62
CA SER A 28 20.01 15.98 -2.46
C SER A 28 20.43 15.01 -3.57
N THR A 29 21.04 15.53 -4.63
CA THR A 29 21.57 14.70 -5.72
C THR A 29 22.54 13.64 -5.20
N GLU A 30 23.40 14.01 -4.25
CA GLU A 30 24.38 13.11 -3.63
C GLU A 30 23.71 12.00 -2.83
N GLN A 31 22.64 12.31 -2.08
CA GLN A 31 21.85 11.31 -1.35
C GLN A 31 21.19 10.32 -2.29
N ALA A 32 20.58 10.80 -3.38
CA ALA A 32 19.95 9.96 -4.38
C ALA A 32 20.96 9.05 -5.10
N GLN A 33 22.12 9.61 -5.48
CA GLN A 33 23.20 8.84 -6.11
C GLN A 33 23.81 7.81 -5.17
N LYS A 34 24.00 8.15 -3.89
CA LYS A 34 24.47 7.21 -2.88
C LYS A 34 23.50 6.05 -2.73
N TRP A 35 22.21 6.35 -2.58
CA TRP A 35 21.18 5.33 -2.50
C TRP A 35 21.19 4.41 -3.72
N GLY A 36 21.28 4.95 -4.94
CA GLY A 36 21.32 4.18 -6.16
C GLY A 36 22.55 3.27 -6.30
N LYS A 37 23.70 3.64 -5.68
CA LYS A 37 24.91 2.80 -5.64
C LYS A 37 24.83 1.69 -4.58
N GLU A 38 24.15 1.96 -3.47
CA GLU A 38 24.04 1.04 -2.34
C GLU A 38 22.89 0.02 -2.51
N ASN A 39 21.95 0.27 -3.43
CA ASN A 39 20.82 -0.60 -3.67
C ASN A 39 20.97 -1.36 -5.00
N PRO A 40 20.56 -2.63 -5.04
CA PRO A 40 20.63 -3.42 -6.25
C PRO A 40 19.62 -2.91 -7.29
N TRP A 41 19.83 -3.29 -8.55
CA TRP A 41 18.83 -3.13 -9.58
C TRP A 41 17.57 -3.92 -9.21
N TYR A 42 16.42 -3.23 -9.16
CA TYR A 42 15.15 -3.89 -8.87
C TYR A 42 14.58 -4.55 -10.12
N CYS A 43 14.39 -5.87 -10.05
CA CYS A 43 13.77 -6.68 -11.07
C CYS A 43 12.62 -7.47 -10.43
N GLY A 44 11.40 -7.32 -10.93
CA GLY A 44 10.25 -7.93 -10.28
C GLY A 44 8.98 -7.89 -11.10
N VAL A 45 7.85 -8.07 -10.43
CA VAL A 45 6.52 -8.21 -11.03
C VAL A 45 5.47 -7.38 -10.31
N ASN A 46 4.37 -7.08 -11.02
CA ASN A 46 3.10 -6.77 -10.37
C ASN A 46 2.60 -8.10 -9.78
N TYR A 47 2.49 -8.14 -8.45
CA TYR A 47 2.23 -9.39 -7.76
C TYR A 47 0.78 -9.49 -7.29
N ILE A 48 0.20 -10.62 -7.63
CA ILE A 48 -1.03 -11.15 -7.06
C ILE A 48 -0.80 -12.65 -6.87
N PRO A 49 -1.15 -13.26 -5.72
CA PRO A 49 -0.95 -14.70 -5.52
C PRO A 49 -1.88 -15.51 -6.43
N ALA A 50 -1.42 -16.71 -6.84
CA ALA A 50 -2.19 -17.58 -7.75
C ALA A 50 -3.57 -17.98 -7.23
N THR A 51 -3.80 -17.85 -5.92
CA THR A 51 -5.10 -18.11 -5.26
C THR A 51 -6.04 -16.92 -5.26
N ALA A 52 -5.58 -15.73 -5.66
CA ALA A 52 -6.40 -14.52 -5.66
C ALA A 52 -6.76 -14.12 -7.08
N ILE A 53 -8.05 -13.93 -7.32
CA ILE A 53 -8.56 -13.49 -8.61
C ILE A 53 -8.40 -11.98 -8.83
N ASN A 54 -8.29 -11.21 -7.75
CA ASN A 54 -8.14 -9.76 -7.76
C ASN A 54 -7.47 -9.27 -6.47
N TYR A 55 -7.27 -7.95 -6.34
CA TYR A 55 -6.64 -7.37 -5.15
C TYR A 55 -7.48 -7.51 -3.88
N THR A 56 -8.81 -7.58 -3.97
CA THR A 56 -9.64 -7.86 -2.79
C THR A 56 -9.36 -9.25 -2.27
N ALA A 57 -9.41 -10.27 -3.15
CA ALA A 57 -9.11 -11.65 -2.77
C ALA A 57 -7.68 -11.84 -2.22
N MET A 58 -6.73 -11.03 -2.68
CA MET A 58 -5.35 -11.09 -2.17
C MET A 58 -5.28 -10.83 -0.65
N TRP A 59 -6.14 -9.96 -0.13
CA TRP A 59 -6.11 -9.51 1.26
C TRP A 59 -7.28 -10.02 2.11
N ASP A 60 -8.33 -10.58 1.50
CA ASP A 60 -9.53 -11.01 2.21
C ASP A 60 -9.27 -12.19 3.13
N LYS A 61 -9.96 -12.22 4.29
CA LYS A 61 -9.81 -13.28 5.33
C LYS A 61 -10.07 -14.68 4.79
N THR A 62 -10.93 -14.79 3.76
CA THR A 62 -11.35 -16.09 3.22
C THR A 62 -10.40 -16.65 2.17
N SER A 63 -9.51 -15.82 1.62
CA SER A 63 -8.66 -16.18 0.49
C SER A 63 -7.17 -15.87 0.68
N PHE A 64 -6.78 -15.11 1.71
CA PHE A 64 -5.37 -14.88 2.01
C PHE A 64 -4.66 -16.18 2.36
N SER A 65 -3.65 -16.53 1.58
CA SER A 65 -2.89 -17.79 1.73
C SER A 65 -1.39 -17.53 1.87
N PRO A 66 -0.87 -17.42 3.11
CA PRO A 66 0.56 -17.23 3.34
C PRO A 66 1.41 -18.37 2.81
N GLU A 67 0.88 -19.61 2.76
CA GLU A 67 1.59 -20.78 2.25
C GLU A 67 1.84 -20.68 0.73
N VAL A 68 0.87 -20.18 -0.04
CA VAL A 68 1.02 -19.93 -1.48
C VAL A 68 2.00 -18.79 -1.69
N ILE A 69 1.82 -17.67 -0.99
CA ILE A 69 2.69 -16.50 -1.07
C ILE A 69 4.15 -16.90 -0.78
N GLU A 70 4.39 -17.75 0.24
CA GLU A 70 5.73 -18.21 0.57
C GLU A 70 6.37 -19.02 -0.55
N LYS A 71 5.61 -19.92 -1.19
CA LYS A 71 6.10 -20.71 -2.35
C LYS A 71 6.46 -19.79 -3.52
N GLU A 72 5.63 -18.78 -3.79
CA GLU A 72 5.82 -17.85 -4.90
C GLU A 72 6.99 -16.89 -4.66
N MET A 73 7.18 -16.38 -3.44
CA MET A 73 8.36 -15.57 -3.09
C MET A 73 9.66 -16.39 -3.19
N LYS A 74 9.62 -17.65 -2.82
CA LYS A 74 10.75 -18.57 -3.02
C LYS A 74 11.05 -18.76 -4.51
N LEU A 75 10.02 -18.91 -5.34
CA LEU A 75 10.18 -19.01 -6.79
C LEU A 75 10.77 -17.71 -7.38
N MET A 76 10.21 -16.55 -7.02
CA MET A 76 10.75 -15.26 -7.43
C MET A 76 12.24 -15.12 -7.15
N LYS A 77 12.66 -15.47 -5.92
CA LYS A 77 14.07 -15.47 -5.54
C LYS A 77 14.90 -16.41 -6.44
N SER A 78 14.40 -17.60 -6.77
CA SER A 78 15.12 -18.57 -7.63
C SER A 78 15.28 -18.08 -9.07
N LEU A 79 14.41 -17.19 -9.53
CA LEU A 79 14.45 -16.54 -10.84
C LEU A 79 15.27 -15.23 -10.84
N GLY A 80 15.89 -14.86 -9.71
CA GLY A 80 16.65 -13.62 -9.58
C GLY A 80 15.80 -12.37 -9.40
N MET A 81 14.50 -12.50 -9.18
CA MET A 81 13.60 -11.39 -8.89
C MET A 81 13.75 -10.95 -7.43
N ASN A 82 13.75 -9.65 -7.20
CA ASN A 82 13.98 -9.05 -5.89
C ASN A 82 12.99 -7.94 -5.52
N CYS A 83 11.91 -7.76 -6.31
CA CYS A 83 10.89 -6.74 -6.07
C CYS A 83 9.50 -7.23 -6.45
N ALA A 84 8.51 -6.97 -5.59
CA ALA A 84 7.10 -7.20 -5.85
C ALA A 84 6.31 -5.88 -5.69
N ARG A 85 5.62 -5.45 -6.74
CA ARG A 85 4.68 -4.33 -6.68
C ARG A 85 3.31 -4.90 -6.34
N ILE A 86 2.69 -4.40 -5.28
CA ILE A 86 1.40 -4.86 -4.76
C ILE A 86 0.43 -3.71 -4.65
N VAL A 87 -0.86 -3.98 -4.80
CA VAL A 87 -1.93 -3.02 -4.51
C VAL A 87 -2.57 -3.36 -3.17
N MET A 88 -2.65 -2.36 -2.31
CA MET A 88 -3.31 -2.46 -1.02
C MET A 88 -4.81 -2.18 -1.21
N GLN A 89 -5.67 -3.05 -0.65
CA GLN A 89 -7.11 -2.92 -0.87
C GLN A 89 -7.77 -2.17 0.27
N TYR A 90 -8.20 -0.93 -0.02
CA TYR A 90 -8.83 -0.08 0.97
C TYR A 90 -10.12 -0.68 1.57
N ALA A 91 -10.95 -1.33 0.75
CA ALA A 91 -12.19 -1.93 1.24
C ALA A 91 -11.95 -2.98 2.33
N VAL A 92 -10.88 -3.78 2.22
CA VAL A 92 -10.49 -4.77 3.25
C VAL A 92 -9.93 -4.07 4.48
N TYR A 93 -9.18 -2.97 4.29
CA TYR A 93 -8.70 -2.15 5.41
C TYR A 93 -9.87 -1.49 6.14
N GLU A 94 -10.82 -0.87 5.44
CA GLU A 94 -11.97 -0.18 6.05
C GLU A 94 -12.86 -1.16 6.84
N GLU A 95 -13.01 -2.40 6.38
CA GLU A 95 -13.79 -3.43 7.09
C GLU A 95 -13.14 -3.84 8.42
N ASP A 96 -11.83 -4.09 8.42
CA ASP A 96 -11.08 -4.51 9.62
C ASP A 96 -9.62 -4.05 9.53
N PRO A 97 -9.32 -2.81 9.94
CA PRO A 97 -7.97 -2.27 9.88
C PRO A 97 -6.93 -3.12 10.63
N ALA A 98 -7.32 -3.67 11.78
CA ALA A 98 -6.42 -4.48 12.58
C ALA A 98 -6.08 -5.81 11.90
N TYR A 99 -7.04 -6.43 11.23
CA TYR A 99 -6.80 -7.61 10.41
C TYR A 99 -5.88 -7.28 9.24
N PHE A 100 -6.19 -6.21 8.49
CA PHE A 100 -5.41 -5.83 7.32
C PHE A 100 -3.94 -5.57 7.65
N ILE A 101 -3.66 -4.83 8.73
CA ILE A 101 -2.30 -4.53 9.18
C ILE A 101 -1.55 -5.82 9.56
N ARG A 102 -2.17 -6.74 10.30
CA ARG A 102 -1.54 -8.04 10.63
C ARG A 102 -1.26 -8.87 9.37
N THR A 103 -2.17 -8.84 8.41
CA THR A 103 -2.03 -9.56 7.13
C THR A 103 -0.91 -8.97 6.28
N LEU A 104 -0.83 -7.64 6.21
CA LEU A 104 0.26 -6.93 5.54
C LEU A 104 1.61 -7.23 6.21
N ASP A 105 1.70 -7.17 7.53
CA ASP A 105 2.92 -7.52 8.27
C ASP A 105 3.36 -8.97 7.99
N ARG A 106 2.41 -9.91 7.96
CA ARG A 106 2.70 -11.30 7.58
C ARG A 106 3.22 -11.41 6.15
N PHE A 107 2.62 -10.70 5.20
CA PHE A 107 3.08 -10.66 3.82
C PHE A 107 4.50 -10.09 3.71
N LEU A 108 4.76 -8.95 4.34
CA LEU A 108 6.08 -8.31 4.35
C LEU A 108 7.15 -9.20 4.97
N SER A 109 6.83 -9.91 6.05
CA SER A 109 7.73 -10.88 6.69
C SER A 109 8.10 -12.03 5.75
N ILE A 110 7.15 -12.52 4.95
CA ILE A 110 7.42 -13.54 3.94
C ILE A 110 8.34 -12.98 2.86
N CYS A 111 8.06 -11.79 2.34
CA CYS A 111 8.88 -11.14 1.32
C CYS A 111 10.32 -10.93 1.81
N ASP A 112 10.49 -10.43 3.04
CA ASP A 112 11.81 -10.19 3.63
C ASP A 112 12.62 -11.48 3.79
N LYS A 113 11.99 -12.58 4.22
CA LYS A 113 12.61 -13.91 4.31
C LYS A 113 13.29 -14.35 3.00
N TYR A 114 12.72 -13.93 1.87
CA TYR A 114 13.26 -14.29 0.54
C TYR A 114 14.05 -13.17 -0.13
N GLY A 115 14.21 -12.02 0.55
CA GLY A 115 14.93 -10.85 0.02
C GLY A 115 14.19 -10.12 -1.09
N VAL A 116 12.85 -10.24 -1.15
CA VAL A 116 11.99 -9.55 -2.08
C VAL A 116 11.55 -8.22 -1.46
N LYS A 117 11.94 -7.10 -2.06
CA LYS A 117 11.47 -5.77 -1.65
C LYS A 117 10.05 -5.55 -2.13
N VAL A 118 9.25 -4.86 -1.33
CA VAL A 118 7.85 -4.60 -1.65
C VAL A 118 7.67 -3.13 -2.03
N MET A 119 6.99 -2.89 -3.14
CA MET A 119 6.55 -1.59 -3.60
C MET A 119 5.02 -1.50 -3.42
N PRO A 120 4.53 -0.98 -2.29
CA PRO A 120 3.11 -0.87 -2.04
C PRO A 120 2.51 0.28 -2.85
N ILE A 121 1.31 0.04 -3.38
CA ILE A 121 0.46 1.04 -4.02
C ILE A 121 -0.76 1.16 -3.13
N PHE A 122 -0.98 2.34 -2.58
CA PHE A 122 -2.09 2.59 -1.69
C PHE A 122 -3.42 2.54 -2.44
N PHE A 123 -3.46 3.18 -3.61
CA PHE A 123 -4.67 3.27 -4.40
C PHE A 123 -4.37 2.97 -5.87
N ASP A 124 -5.21 2.13 -6.47
CA ASP A 124 -5.18 1.81 -7.89
C ASP A 124 -6.62 1.82 -8.40
N ASP A 125 -7.03 2.95 -8.92
CA ASP A 125 -8.37 3.15 -9.46
C ASP A 125 -8.45 2.78 -10.96
N CYS A 126 -7.51 1.99 -11.45
CA CYS A 126 -7.53 1.46 -12.80
C CYS A 126 -8.64 0.42 -12.93
N ALA A 127 -9.87 0.88 -13.13
CA ALA A 127 -11.02 0.04 -13.32
C ALA A 127 -11.22 -0.29 -14.80
N PHE A 128 -11.22 -1.56 -15.13
CA PHE A 128 -11.61 -2.03 -16.47
C PHE A 128 -13.12 -2.01 -16.70
N SER A 129 -13.90 -1.92 -15.61
CA SER A 129 -15.34 -1.69 -15.68
C SER A 129 -15.67 -0.35 -15.07
N VAL A 130 -16.42 0.45 -15.78
CA VAL A 130 -16.86 1.79 -15.35
C VAL A 130 -17.75 1.65 -14.09
N ASN A 131 -17.52 2.48 -13.08
CA ASN A 131 -18.33 2.57 -11.86
C ASN A 131 -18.35 1.31 -10.98
N THR A 132 -17.23 0.60 -10.87
CA THR A 132 -17.14 -0.55 -9.99
C THR A 132 -16.50 -0.18 -8.66
N ASP A 133 -17.18 -0.53 -7.57
CA ASP A 133 -16.62 -0.48 -6.22
C ASP A 133 -16.22 -1.90 -5.79
N PRO A 134 -15.13 -2.05 -5.03
CA PRO A 134 -14.73 -3.35 -4.50
C PRO A 134 -15.71 -3.81 -3.44
N THR A 135 -15.96 -5.11 -3.38
CA THR A 135 -16.75 -5.76 -2.33
C THR A 135 -15.89 -6.77 -1.60
N VAL A 136 -15.94 -6.76 -0.27
CA VAL A 136 -15.21 -7.72 0.56
C VAL A 136 -15.93 -9.07 0.56
N GLY A 137 -15.21 -10.15 0.84
CA GLY A 137 -15.74 -11.51 0.86
C GLY A 137 -15.55 -12.26 -0.46
N LYS A 138 -16.44 -13.20 -0.76
CA LYS A 138 -16.32 -14.05 -1.93
C LYS A 138 -16.33 -13.22 -3.23
N GLN A 139 -15.25 -13.34 -3.99
CA GLN A 139 -15.12 -12.68 -5.25
C GLN A 139 -15.84 -13.45 -6.39
N PRO A 140 -16.22 -12.75 -7.48
CA PRO A 140 -16.84 -13.41 -8.63
C PRO A 140 -15.86 -14.38 -9.30
N GLU A 141 -16.41 -15.41 -9.94
CA GLU A 141 -15.61 -16.32 -10.75
C GLU A 141 -15.21 -15.63 -12.06
N PRO A 142 -13.97 -15.87 -12.55
CA PRO A 142 -13.53 -15.31 -13.83
C PRO A 142 -14.33 -15.90 -15.00
N LEU A 143 -14.67 -15.06 -15.96
CA LEU A 143 -15.14 -15.56 -17.25
C LEU A 143 -13.97 -16.15 -18.01
N GLU A 144 -14.21 -17.27 -18.71
CA GLU A 144 -13.17 -17.93 -19.50
C GLU A 144 -12.53 -16.95 -20.50
N GLY A 145 -11.20 -16.84 -20.41
CA GLY A 145 -10.41 -15.97 -21.27
C GLY A 145 -10.49 -14.45 -20.98
N TRP A 146 -11.24 -14.00 -19.98
CA TRP A 146 -11.36 -12.58 -19.67
C TRP A 146 -11.33 -12.25 -18.17
N TYR A 147 -10.14 -12.03 -17.65
CA TYR A 147 -9.91 -11.74 -16.23
C TYR A 147 -10.22 -10.28 -15.82
N ALA A 148 -10.24 -9.34 -16.76
CA ALA A 148 -10.55 -7.93 -16.46
C ALA A 148 -11.96 -7.74 -15.87
N TRP A 149 -12.87 -8.64 -16.14
CA TRP A 149 -14.22 -8.66 -15.59
C TRP A 149 -14.27 -8.70 -14.06
N VAL A 150 -13.29 -9.36 -13.43
CA VAL A 150 -13.25 -9.55 -11.97
C VAL A 150 -12.27 -8.61 -11.26
N TRP A 151 -11.72 -7.65 -12.00
CA TRP A 151 -10.78 -6.68 -11.45
C TRP A 151 -11.46 -5.83 -10.37
N SER A 152 -10.76 -5.57 -9.26
CA SER A 152 -11.26 -4.72 -8.20
C SER A 152 -10.32 -3.54 -7.98
N PRO A 153 -10.81 -2.30 -8.19
CA PRO A 153 -10.03 -1.10 -7.91
C PRO A 153 -9.82 -0.91 -6.40
N SER A 154 -8.91 -0.04 -6.04
CA SER A 154 -8.72 0.41 -4.65
C SER A 154 -8.52 1.94 -4.65
N PRO A 155 -9.36 2.72 -4.00
CA PRO A 155 -10.46 2.35 -3.08
C PRO A 155 -11.77 1.96 -3.78
N GLY A 156 -11.95 2.36 -5.02
CA GLY A 156 -13.16 2.22 -5.80
C GLY A 156 -13.71 3.56 -6.27
N TYR A 157 -14.53 3.51 -7.33
CA TYR A 157 -15.00 4.68 -8.06
C TYR A 157 -15.76 5.67 -7.16
N SER A 158 -16.71 5.17 -6.36
CA SER A 158 -17.53 6.03 -5.49
C SER A 158 -16.70 6.85 -4.51
N MET A 159 -15.63 6.28 -3.99
CA MET A 159 -14.77 6.96 -3.02
C MET A 159 -13.85 7.99 -3.68
N VAL A 160 -13.41 7.75 -4.91
CA VAL A 160 -12.54 8.67 -5.64
C VAL A 160 -13.30 9.92 -6.09
N VAL A 161 -14.55 9.77 -6.53
CA VAL A 161 -15.34 10.90 -7.04
C VAL A 161 -16.04 11.71 -5.96
N ASP A 162 -16.17 11.19 -4.75
CA ASP A 162 -16.80 11.90 -3.64
C ASP A 162 -15.76 12.50 -2.69
N GLU A 163 -15.49 13.79 -2.84
CA GLU A 163 -14.52 14.51 -1.99
C GLU A 163 -14.76 14.35 -0.48
N ARG A 164 -16.00 14.06 -0.04
CA ARG A 164 -16.34 13.84 1.38
C ARG A 164 -15.69 12.58 1.93
N THR A 165 -15.27 11.67 1.09
CA THR A 165 -14.62 10.41 1.49
C THR A 165 -13.10 10.52 1.58
N HIS A 166 -12.49 11.54 0.98
CA HIS A 166 -11.03 11.67 0.88
C HIS A 166 -10.33 11.67 2.24
N GLY A 167 -10.91 12.30 3.27
CA GLY A 167 -10.37 12.25 4.63
C GLY A 167 -10.31 10.86 5.25
N LYS A 168 -11.15 9.91 4.79
CA LYS A 168 -11.06 8.51 5.21
C LYS A 168 -9.89 7.79 4.53
N LEU A 169 -9.63 8.11 3.25
CA LEU A 169 -8.53 7.51 2.50
C LEU A 169 -7.17 7.89 3.09
N GLU A 170 -7.05 9.09 3.63
CA GLU A 170 -5.84 9.56 4.31
C GLU A 170 -5.53 8.76 5.60
N SER A 171 -6.49 8.00 6.13
CA SER A 171 -6.31 7.21 7.36
C SER A 171 -5.61 5.86 7.13
N MET A 172 -5.49 5.39 5.90
CA MET A 172 -4.78 4.18 5.52
C MET A 172 -3.26 4.43 5.45
#